data_fd44b8067c3e291cbf96a0e391ea630d
#
_entry.id   fd44b8067c3e291cbf96a0e391ea630d
#
_cell.length_a   1.000
_cell.length_b   1.000
_cell.length_c   1.000
_cell.angle_alpha   90.00
_cell.angle_beta   90.00
_cell.angle_gamma   90.00
#
_symmetry.space_group_name_H-M   'P 1'
#
loop_
_entity.id
_entity.type
_entity.pdbx_description
1 polymer ?
#
loop_
_entity_poly.entity_id
_entity_poly.type
_entity_poly.pdbx_seq_one_letter_code
_entity_poly.pdbx_strand_id
1 'polypeptide(L)'
;MRVRYQVAGMTSILLVIAIGLLWSTRTVNAAADGKITGTVKLDGSAPHMKGIDMSKDPFCVKQHENSPAHLENVIAGPGGGLQNVVLYISEGLSGAEAGQVPSQEPVFDQKNCMYTPHVLAMDVNQKFKVATSDQTTHNIHPLPNALAGNIPWNKSQPPGAPPIETSWKTEEVAIPVKCNIHPWMHGYFVVVKGPYAITDEKGSYTIENVPPGSYTVTAWQEEYGTQTAKVTVAAGKPGTADFTFKAK
;
A
#
# COMPACT_ATOMS: atom_id res chain seq x y z
N MET A 1 30.84 15.68 97.16
CA MET A 1 31.07 14.38 96.51
C MET A 1 30.50 14.44 95.09
N ARG A 2 31.35 14.70 94.10
CA ARG A 2 30.91 14.82 92.64
C ARG A 2 31.42 13.61 91.94
N VAL A 3 30.50 12.77 91.44
CA VAL A 3 30.79 11.59 90.61
C VAL A 3 30.83 12.05 89.15
N ARG A 4 31.94 11.85 88.46
CA ARG A 4 32.12 12.10 87.09
C ARG A 4 31.89 10.77 86.30
N TYR A 5 30.91 10.75 85.39
CA TYR A 5 30.74 9.65 84.47
C TYR A 5 31.53 9.96 83.16
N GLN A 6 32.40 9.07 82.78
CA GLN A 6 33.06 9.08 81.46
C GLN A 6 32.16 8.35 80.53
N VAL A 7 31.81 8.97 79.41
CA VAL A 7 31.11 8.35 78.30
C VAL A 7 32.13 7.94 77.23
N ALA A 8 32.29 6.65 77.08
CA ALA A 8 33.11 6.09 76.00
C ALA A 8 32.34 6.14 74.65
N GLY A 9 32.87 6.90 73.70
CA GLY A 9 32.30 6.99 72.37
C GLY A 9 32.70 5.77 71.54
N MET A 10 31.73 4.98 71.10
CA MET A 10 31.90 3.95 70.06
C MET A 10 31.63 4.57 68.70
N THR A 11 32.70 4.75 67.93
CA THR A 11 32.61 5.15 66.53
C THR A 11 32.31 3.92 65.67
N SER A 12 31.06 3.79 65.22
CA SER A 12 30.67 2.77 64.25
C SER A 12 31.03 3.25 62.85
N ILE A 13 31.97 2.61 62.20
CA ILE A 13 32.30 2.81 60.79
C ILE A 13 31.29 2.02 59.95
N LEU A 14 30.37 2.72 59.31
CA LEU A 14 29.46 2.16 58.30
C LEU A 14 30.20 2.05 56.97
N LEU A 15 30.56 0.84 56.59
CA LEU A 15 31.12 0.50 55.28
C LEU A 15 29.98 0.43 54.26
N VAL A 16 29.78 1.48 53.44
CA VAL A 16 28.80 1.50 52.33
C VAL A 16 29.44 0.80 51.15
N ILE A 17 29.05 -0.47 50.91
CA ILE A 17 29.37 -1.18 49.68
C ILE A 17 28.46 -0.69 48.57
N ALA A 18 28.94 0.19 47.69
CA ALA A 18 28.26 0.59 46.47
C ALA A 18 28.35 -0.54 45.44
N ILE A 19 27.31 -1.36 45.36
CA ILE A 19 27.18 -2.33 44.26
C ILE A 19 26.75 -1.53 43.03
N GLY A 20 27.72 -1.17 42.17
CA GLY A 20 27.46 -0.58 40.87
C GLY A 20 26.85 -1.62 39.95
N LEU A 21 25.53 -1.61 39.77
CA LEU A 21 24.88 -2.30 38.65
C LEU A 21 25.31 -1.61 37.33
N LEU A 22 26.29 -2.18 36.66
CA LEU A 22 26.59 -1.86 35.26
C LEU A 22 25.41 -2.36 34.40
N TRP A 23 24.41 -1.49 34.22
CA TRP A 23 23.42 -1.69 33.15
C TRP A 23 24.15 -1.46 31.82
N SER A 24 24.56 -2.58 31.20
CA SER A 24 24.99 -2.59 29.82
C SER A 24 23.77 -2.27 28.97
N THR A 25 23.58 -1.00 28.61
CA THR A 25 22.63 -0.62 27.59
C THR A 25 23.12 -1.19 26.27
N ARG A 26 22.61 -2.36 25.90
CA ARG A 26 22.74 -2.81 24.53
C ARG A 26 21.95 -1.82 23.67
N THR A 27 22.66 -0.90 23.02
CA THR A 27 22.12 -0.17 21.89
C THR A 27 21.76 -1.20 20.85
N VAL A 28 20.49 -1.55 20.75
CA VAL A 28 19.95 -2.25 19.59
C VAL A 28 20.08 -1.22 18.46
N ASN A 29 21.16 -1.31 17.67
CA ASN A 29 21.20 -0.63 16.39
C ASN A 29 20.01 -1.23 15.59
N ALA A 30 18.94 -0.46 15.44
CA ALA A 30 17.95 -0.78 14.44
C ALA A 30 18.71 -0.90 13.13
N ALA A 31 18.75 -2.10 12.56
CA ALA A 31 19.33 -2.28 11.24
C ALA A 31 18.58 -1.32 10.32
N ALA A 32 19.30 -0.55 9.51
CA ALA A 32 18.67 0.36 8.56
C ALA A 32 17.70 -0.44 7.68
N ASP A 33 16.47 0.00 7.58
CA ASP A 33 15.48 -0.60 6.73
C ASP A 33 16.02 -0.68 5.30
N GLY A 34 15.84 -1.83 4.68
CA GLY A 34 16.19 -2.06 3.30
C GLY A 34 15.01 -1.77 2.38
N LYS A 35 15.11 -2.26 1.18
CA LYS A 35 14.05 -2.18 0.18
C LYS A 35 14.06 -3.40 -0.74
N ILE A 36 12.96 -3.61 -1.44
CA ILE A 36 12.87 -4.60 -2.51
C ILE A 36 12.58 -3.84 -3.81
N THR A 37 13.39 -4.07 -4.83
CA THR A 37 13.26 -3.45 -6.15
C THR A 37 13.09 -4.51 -7.22
N GLY A 38 12.52 -4.14 -8.35
CA GLY A 38 12.42 -5.05 -9.49
C GLY A 38 11.63 -4.45 -10.63
N THR A 39 11.40 -5.30 -11.61
CA THR A 39 10.59 -5.00 -12.79
C THR A 39 9.52 -6.05 -13.00
N VAL A 40 8.38 -5.61 -13.52
CA VAL A 40 7.30 -6.49 -13.96
C VAL A 40 7.11 -6.31 -15.45
N LYS A 41 7.13 -7.42 -16.19
CA LYS A 41 7.03 -7.42 -17.65
C LYS A 41 5.89 -8.31 -18.13
N LEU A 42 5.37 -7.96 -19.29
CA LEU A 42 4.51 -8.81 -20.09
C LEU A 42 5.35 -9.50 -21.18
N ASP A 43 5.39 -10.81 -21.17
CA ASP A 43 5.96 -11.64 -22.23
C ASP A 43 4.90 -11.90 -23.30
N GLY A 44 5.20 -11.52 -24.53
CA GLY A 44 4.29 -11.54 -25.65
C GLY A 44 3.73 -10.16 -26.00
N SER A 45 2.79 -10.11 -26.94
CA SER A 45 2.17 -8.87 -27.39
C SER A 45 1.10 -8.40 -26.39
N ALA A 46 1.15 -7.13 -25.98
CA ALA A 46 0.07 -6.54 -25.22
C ALA A 46 -1.25 -6.61 -26.01
N PRO A 47 -2.36 -6.99 -25.37
CA PRO A 47 -3.65 -7.00 -26.04
C PRO A 47 -4.04 -5.57 -26.43
N HIS A 48 -4.70 -5.43 -27.57
CA HIS A 48 -5.27 -4.13 -27.96
C HIS A 48 -6.45 -3.80 -27.05
N MET A 49 -6.30 -2.80 -26.22
CA MET A 49 -7.37 -2.37 -25.32
C MET A 49 -8.51 -1.73 -26.11
N LYS A 50 -9.75 -2.17 -25.81
CA LYS A 50 -10.94 -1.67 -26.46
C LYS A 50 -11.16 -0.20 -26.13
N GLY A 51 -11.46 0.61 -27.14
CA GLY A 51 -11.95 1.97 -26.97
C GLY A 51 -13.27 2.01 -26.20
N ILE A 52 -13.44 3.01 -25.39
CA ILE A 52 -14.64 3.21 -24.54
C ILE A 52 -15.64 4.06 -25.28
N ASP A 53 -16.86 3.56 -25.42
CA ASP A 53 -18.00 4.35 -25.92
C ASP A 53 -18.63 5.14 -24.78
N MET A 54 -18.39 6.43 -24.77
CA MET A 54 -18.95 7.39 -23.79
C MET A 54 -20.14 8.18 -24.33
N SER A 55 -20.72 7.78 -25.46
CA SER A 55 -21.77 8.55 -26.17
C SER A 55 -23.03 8.87 -25.34
N LYS A 56 -23.23 8.16 -24.23
CA LYS A 56 -24.37 8.37 -23.31
C LYS A 56 -24.20 9.58 -22.39
N ASP A 57 -22.98 10.12 -22.24
CA ASP A 57 -22.73 11.31 -21.42
C ASP A 57 -21.94 12.35 -22.23
N PRO A 58 -22.58 13.49 -22.62
CA PRO A 58 -21.93 14.54 -23.40
C PRO A 58 -20.70 15.16 -22.72
N PHE A 59 -20.67 15.21 -21.38
CA PHE A 59 -19.49 15.68 -20.65
C PHE A 59 -18.32 14.75 -20.87
N CYS A 60 -18.53 13.45 -20.73
CA CYS A 60 -17.49 12.43 -20.93
C CYS A 60 -16.98 12.41 -22.38
N VAL A 61 -17.87 12.51 -23.36
CA VAL A 61 -17.49 12.66 -24.78
C VAL A 61 -16.53 13.84 -24.96
N LYS A 62 -16.88 14.99 -24.40
CA LYS A 62 -16.07 16.21 -24.53
C LYS A 62 -14.69 16.07 -23.88
N GLN A 63 -14.59 15.38 -22.73
CA GLN A 63 -13.29 15.16 -22.07
C GLN A 63 -12.33 14.33 -22.92
N HIS A 64 -12.86 13.45 -23.76
CA HIS A 64 -12.08 12.52 -24.59
C HIS A 64 -12.10 12.82 -26.09
N GLU A 65 -12.56 14.02 -26.48
CA GLU A 65 -12.65 14.45 -27.88
C GLU A 65 -11.32 14.33 -28.63
N ASN A 66 -10.21 14.72 -28.00
CA ASN A 66 -8.89 14.72 -28.59
C ASN A 66 -8.00 13.54 -28.18
N SER A 67 -8.44 12.74 -27.22
CA SER A 67 -7.72 11.58 -26.71
C SER A 67 -8.73 10.51 -26.29
N PRO A 68 -9.16 9.65 -27.23
CA PRO A 68 -10.12 8.61 -26.94
C PRO A 68 -9.66 7.70 -25.79
N ALA A 69 -10.53 7.45 -24.82
CA ALA A 69 -10.24 6.58 -23.70
C ALA A 69 -10.28 5.10 -24.14
N HIS A 70 -9.44 4.32 -23.53
CA HIS A 70 -9.39 2.86 -23.68
C HIS A 70 -9.52 2.18 -22.33
N LEU A 71 -9.91 0.93 -22.31
CA LEU A 71 -9.86 0.11 -21.11
C LEU A 71 -8.40 0.02 -20.59
N GLU A 72 -8.24 0.05 -19.27
CA GLU A 72 -6.92 0.08 -18.60
C GLU A 72 -6.51 -1.27 -18.01
N ASN A 73 -7.23 -2.35 -18.35
CA ASN A 73 -6.97 -3.69 -17.81
C ASN A 73 -5.52 -4.17 -18.03
N VAL A 74 -4.91 -3.79 -19.15
CA VAL A 74 -3.51 -4.10 -19.44
C VAL A 74 -2.85 -2.88 -20.07
N ILE A 75 -1.95 -2.26 -19.33
CA ILE A 75 -1.13 -1.17 -19.85
C ILE A 75 0.32 -1.65 -19.86
N ALA A 76 0.84 -1.91 -21.05
CA ALA A 76 2.24 -2.27 -21.25
C ALA A 76 2.99 -1.12 -21.93
N GLY A 77 4.01 -0.63 -21.25
CA GLY A 77 4.90 0.42 -21.76
C GLY A 77 5.96 -0.11 -22.73
N PRO A 78 6.87 0.76 -23.19
CA PRO A 78 8.00 0.38 -24.04
C PRO A 78 8.82 -0.73 -23.35
N GLY A 79 9.18 -1.77 -24.12
CA GLY A 79 9.95 -2.90 -23.60
C GLY A 79 9.14 -3.90 -22.77
N GLY A 80 7.79 -3.82 -22.83
CA GLY A 80 6.88 -4.75 -22.16
C GLY A 80 6.70 -4.49 -20.65
N GLY A 81 7.16 -3.37 -20.13
CA GLY A 81 6.93 -3.00 -18.72
C GLY A 81 5.44 -2.94 -18.41
N LEU A 82 4.97 -3.69 -17.42
CA LEU A 82 3.54 -3.81 -17.08
C LEU A 82 3.19 -2.84 -15.95
N GLN A 83 2.31 -1.89 -16.22
CA GLN A 83 1.81 -0.89 -15.28
C GLN A 83 0.66 -1.43 -14.43
N ASN A 84 0.34 -0.76 -13.33
CA ASN A 84 -0.76 -1.08 -12.42
C ASN A 84 -0.67 -2.48 -11.77
N VAL A 85 0.53 -3.02 -11.66
CA VAL A 85 0.78 -4.23 -10.87
C VAL A 85 1.06 -3.84 -9.42
N VAL A 86 0.34 -4.43 -8.48
CA VAL A 86 0.59 -4.23 -7.05
C VAL A 86 1.52 -5.30 -6.52
N LEU A 87 2.63 -4.88 -5.92
CA LEU A 87 3.64 -5.71 -5.28
C LEU A 87 3.51 -5.53 -3.76
N TYR A 88 3.37 -6.60 -3.02
CA TYR A 88 3.29 -6.56 -1.58
C TYR A 88 3.96 -7.78 -0.95
N ILE A 89 4.35 -7.64 0.31
CA ILE A 89 4.95 -8.75 1.07
C ILE A 89 3.82 -9.59 1.65
N SER A 90 3.65 -10.81 1.13
CA SER A 90 2.61 -11.74 1.57
C SER A 90 3.03 -12.65 2.72
N GLU A 91 4.36 -12.85 2.92
CA GLU A 91 4.89 -13.65 4.01
C GLU A 91 6.23 -13.10 4.50
N GLY A 92 6.54 -13.33 5.77
CA GLY A 92 7.84 -13.02 6.38
C GLY A 92 7.87 -11.72 7.20
N LEU A 93 6.85 -10.85 7.12
CA LEU A 93 6.75 -9.68 8.00
C LEU A 93 6.36 -10.11 9.42
N SER A 94 7.00 -9.51 10.41
CA SER A 94 6.56 -9.61 11.80
C SER A 94 5.31 -8.73 12.03
N GLY A 95 4.54 -9.02 13.08
CA GLY A 95 3.35 -8.24 13.40
C GLY A 95 3.62 -6.75 13.65
N ALA A 96 4.81 -6.39 14.13
CA ALA A 96 5.21 -5.00 14.34
C ALA A 96 5.52 -4.28 13.01
N GLU A 97 6.14 -4.97 12.06
CA GLU A 97 6.48 -4.44 10.74
C GLU A 97 5.24 -4.31 9.85
N ALA A 98 4.30 -5.26 9.96
CA ALA A 98 3.03 -5.23 9.25
C ALA A 98 2.05 -4.18 9.80
N GLY A 99 2.33 -3.56 10.96
CA GLY A 99 1.38 -2.70 11.68
C GLY A 99 1.56 -1.20 11.50
N GLN A 100 2.55 -0.75 10.72
CA GLN A 100 2.79 0.68 10.50
C GLN A 100 1.91 1.20 9.36
N VAL A 101 0.75 1.76 9.71
CA VAL A 101 -0.15 2.37 8.73
C VAL A 101 0.40 3.72 8.29
N PRO A 102 0.62 3.96 6.98
CA PRO A 102 1.06 5.26 6.49
C PRO A 102 0.09 6.39 6.88
N SER A 103 0.63 7.54 7.26
CA SER A 103 -0.17 8.73 7.58
C SER A 103 -0.74 9.43 6.34
N GLN A 104 -0.18 9.16 5.17
CA GLN A 104 -0.67 9.71 3.91
C GLN A 104 -2.05 9.14 3.59
N GLU A 105 -2.97 10.00 3.21
CA GLU A 105 -4.32 9.64 2.75
C GLU A 105 -4.34 9.65 1.22
N PRO A 106 -4.21 8.50 0.55
CA PRO A 106 -4.27 8.46 -0.90
C PRO A 106 -5.65 8.83 -1.41
N VAL A 107 -5.69 9.35 -2.64
CA VAL A 107 -6.94 9.81 -3.27
C VAL A 107 -7.26 8.92 -4.46
N PHE A 108 -8.50 8.47 -4.54
CA PHE A 108 -9.12 7.81 -5.68
C PHE A 108 -10.12 8.79 -6.30
N ASP A 109 -9.78 9.39 -7.43
CA ASP A 109 -10.54 10.48 -8.02
C ASP A 109 -11.40 10.00 -9.20
N GLN A 110 -12.58 10.55 -9.32
CA GLN A 110 -13.46 10.40 -10.47
C GLN A 110 -13.21 11.61 -11.39
N LYS A 111 -12.33 11.40 -12.36
CA LYS A 111 -11.78 12.44 -13.22
C LYS A 111 -11.73 11.98 -14.68
N ASN A 112 -12.17 12.86 -15.59
CA ASN A 112 -12.28 12.54 -17.02
C ASN A 112 -13.14 11.28 -17.25
N CYS A 113 -14.18 11.09 -16.46
CA CYS A 113 -15.06 9.91 -16.53
C CYS A 113 -14.35 8.57 -16.39
N MET A 114 -13.25 8.55 -15.64
CA MET A 114 -12.46 7.39 -15.27
C MET A 114 -12.16 7.43 -13.77
N TYR A 115 -11.82 6.30 -13.18
CA TYR A 115 -11.21 6.28 -11.86
C TYR A 115 -9.70 6.48 -11.97
N THR A 116 -9.15 7.42 -11.21
CA THR A 116 -7.73 7.76 -11.23
C THR A 116 -7.17 7.78 -9.79
N PRO A 117 -6.15 6.96 -9.47
CA PRO A 117 -5.53 5.94 -10.33
C PRO A 117 -6.47 4.76 -10.62
N HIS A 118 -6.22 3.98 -11.67
CA HIS A 118 -7.00 2.78 -11.99
C HIS A 118 -6.94 1.73 -10.87
N VAL A 119 -5.78 1.55 -10.26
CA VAL A 119 -5.55 0.68 -9.10
C VAL A 119 -5.01 1.52 -7.94
N LEU A 120 -5.69 1.47 -6.79
CA LEU A 120 -5.25 2.12 -5.56
C LEU A 120 -4.92 1.05 -4.50
N ALA A 121 -3.66 0.96 -4.11
CA ALA A 121 -3.24 0.12 -2.99
C ALA A 121 -3.16 0.94 -1.69
N MET A 122 -3.42 0.27 -0.57
CA MET A 122 -3.39 0.87 0.76
C MET A 122 -3.22 -0.17 1.85
N ASP A 123 -2.77 0.26 3.02
CA ASP A 123 -2.75 -0.58 4.20
C ASP A 123 -4.13 -0.75 4.85
N VAL A 124 -4.32 -1.86 5.56
CA VAL A 124 -5.46 -2.06 6.46
C VAL A 124 -5.55 -0.90 7.45
N ASN A 125 -6.74 -0.32 7.60
CA ASN A 125 -7.05 0.88 8.39
C ASN A 125 -6.42 2.20 7.89
N GLN A 126 -5.66 2.22 6.81
CA GLN A 126 -5.23 3.47 6.20
C GLN A 126 -6.44 4.26 5.72
N LYS A 127 -6.50 5.53 6.09
CA LYS A 127 -7.52 6.43 5.56
C LYS A 127 -7.22 6.77 4.11
N PHE A 128 -8.25 6.84 3.30
CA PHE A 128 -8.17 7.30 1.92
C PHE A 128 -9.40 8.14 1.57
N LYS A 129 -9.29 8.88 0.49
CA LYS A 129 -10.35 9.76 -0.01
C LYS A 129 -10.83 9.31 -1.37
N VAL A 130 -12.15 9.35 -1.56
CA VAL A 130 -12.73 9.28 -2.91
C VAL A 130 -13.22 10.66 -3.27
N ALA A 131 -12.60 11.25 -4.30
CA ALA A 131 -12.91 12.57 -4.80
C ALA A 131 -13.75 12.50 -6.09
N THR A 132 -14.32 13.64 -6.51
CA THR A 132 -14.90 13.85 -7.83
C THR A 132 -14.43 15.20 -8.36
N SER A 133 -13.69 15.15 -9.48
CA SER A 133 -13.18 16.35 -10.17
C SER A 133 -14.00 16.72 -11.40
N ASP A 134 -14.92 15.87 -11.82
CA ASP A 134 -15.73 16.04 -13.00
C ASP A 134 -16.98 16.91 -12.76
N GLN A 135 -17.47 17.51 -13.84
CA GLN A 135 -18.71 18.29 -13.84
C GLN A 135 -19.94 17.46 -14.25
N THR A 136 -19.85 16.15 -14.06
CA THR A 136 -20.99 15.20 -14.17
C THR A 136 -21.09 14.37 -12.89
N THR A 137 -22.25 13.73 -12.68
CA THR A 137 -22.46 12.90 -11.50
C THR A 137 -21.88 11.52 -11.72
N HIS A 138 -21.06 11.08 -10.78
CA HIS A 138 -20.60 9.71 -10.70
C HIS A 138 -21.14 9.02 -9.45
N ASN A 139 -20.91 7.73 -9.34
CA ASN A 139 -20.98 7.03 -8.07
C ASN A 139 -19.80 6.08 -7.91
N ILE A 140 -19.45 5.83 -6.68
CA ILE A 140 -18.44 4.85 -6.29
C ILE A 140 -19.10 3.66 -5.61
N HIS A 141 -18.86 2.46 -6.16
CA HIS A 141 -19.47 1.21 -5.68
C HIS A 141 -18.41 0.10 -5.61
N PRO A 142 -17.64 0.02 -4.50
CA PRO A 142 -16.75 -1.09 -4.25
C PRO A 142 -17.53 -2.35 -3.89
N LEU A 143 -17.05 -3.48 -4.38
CA LEU A 143 -17.65 -4.80 -4.25
C LEU A 143 -16.68 -5.78 -3.58
N PRO A 144 -16.40 -5.61 -2.26
CA PRO A 144 -15.54 -6.54 -1.55
C PRO A 144 -16.17 -7.92 -1.47
N ASN A 145 -15.33 -8.94 -1.29
CA ASN A 145 -15.78 -10.29 -0.99
C ASN A 145 -16.41 -10.33 0.41
N ALA A 146 -17.65 -10.77 0.50
CA ALA A 146 -18.39 -10.85 1.75
C ALA A 146 -17.68 -11.71 2.81
N LEU A 147 -16.85 -12.68 2.41
CA LEU A 147 -16.08 -13.53 3.33
C LEU A 147 -14.80 -12.86 3.85
N ALA A 148 -14.32 -11.80 3.21
CA ALA A 148 -13.13 -11.08 3.66
C ALA A 148 -13.41 -10.16 4.85
N GLY A 149 -14.68 -9.83 5.14
CA GLY A 149 -15.09 -9.01 6.28
C GLY A 149 -15.17 -7.50 5.99
N ASN A 150 -14.86 -7.06 4.78
CA ASN A 150 -15.12 -5.69 4.33
C ASN A 150 -16.59 -5.58 3.88
N ILE A 151 -17.19 -4.41 4.09
CA ILE A 151 -18.62 -4.17 3.77
C ILE A 151 -18.73 -3.38 2.48
N PRO A 152 -19.54 -3.84 1.50
CA PRO A 152 -19.79 -3.08 0.29
C PRO A 152 -20.61 -1.82 0.59
N TRP A 153 -20.37 -0.78 -0.18
CA TRP A 153 -21.14 0.46 -0.10
C TRP A 153 -21.25 1.10 -1.48
N ASN A 154 -22.26 1.97 -1.64
CA ASN A 154 -22.52 2.67 -2.89
C ASN A 154 -22.93 4.12 -2.56
N LYS A 155 -22.18 5.09 -3.07
CA LYS A 155 -22.40 6.51 -2.82
C LYS A 155 -22.33 7.31 -4.11
N SER A 156 -23.31 8.16 -4.32
CA SER A 156 -23.32 9.14 -5.42
C SER A 156 -22.49 10.37 -5.06
N GLN A 157 -21.75 10.89 -6.03
CA GLN A 157 -21.00 12.15 -5.92
C GLN A 157 -21.36 13.05 -7.11
N PRO A 158 -22.27 14.00 -6.95
CA PRO A 158 -22.53 15.04 -7.93
C PRO A 158 -21.34 16.02 -8.02
N PRO A 159 -21.26 16.86 -9.06
CA PRO A 159 -20.24 17.89 -9.19
C PRO A 159 -20.08 18.73 -7.92
N GLY A 160 -18.84 18.91 -7.46
CA GLY A 160 -18.55 19.69 -6.26
C GLY A 160 -18.88 18.99 -4.94
N ALA A 161 -19.27 17.72 -4.94
CA ALA A 161 -19.46 16.96 -3.71
C ALA A 161 -18.15 16.87 -2.91
N PRO A 162 -18.21 16.93 -1.57
CA PRO A 162 -17.02 16.76 -0.75
C PRO A 162 -16.45 15.35 -0.92
N PRO A 163 -15.13 15.17 -0.73
CA PRO A 163 -14.53 13.86 -0.74
C PRO A 163 -15.13 12.92 0.31
N ILE A 164 -15.28 11.65 -0.04
CA ILE A 164 -15.69 10.60 0.90
C ILE A 164 -14.43 10.10 1.60
N GLU A 165 -14.33 10.28 2.91
CA GLU A 165 -13.25 9.73 3.72
C GLU A 165 -13.66 8.37 4.28
N THR A 166 -12.81 7.37 4.13
CA THR A 166 -13.07 6.00 4.56
C THR A 166 -11.79 5.21 4.78
N SER A 167 -11.90 3.95 5.20
CA SER A 167 -10.80 2.99 5.32
C SER A 167 -11.34 1.56 5.24
N TRP A 168 -10.49 0.62 4.81
CA TRP A 168 -10.80 -0.80 4.84
C TRP A 168 -10.30 -1.45 6.13
N LYS A 169 -11.04 -2.41 6.67
CA LYS A 169 -10.78 -3.01 7.98
C LYS A 169 -10.03 -4.32 7.92
N THR A 170 -10.08 -4.98 6.79
CA THR A 170 -9.45 -6.28 6.57
C THR A 170 -8.66 -6.28 5.26
N GLU A 171 -7.61 -7.10 5.23
CA GLU A 171 -6.81 -7.35 4.04
C GLU A 171 -7.68 -8.00 2.95
N GLU A 172 -7.62 -7.43 1.76
CA GLU A 172 -8.34 -7.95 0.59
C GLU A 172 -7.70 -7.43 -0.69
N VAL A 173 -7.19 -8.34 -1.49
CA VAL A 173 -6.63 -8.03 -2.80
C VAL A 173 -7.74 -8.06 -3.84
N ALA A 174 -7.71 -7.06 -4.75
CA ALA A 174 -8.64 -6.97 -5.88
C ALA A 174 -10.11 -6.73 -5.50
N ILE A 175 -10.38 -5.72 -4.64
CA ILE A 175 -11.76 -5.24 -4.46
C ILE A 175 -12.19 -4.48 -5.72
N PRO A 176 -13.11 -5.03 -6.54
CA PRO A 176 -13.56 -4.31 -7.73
C PRO A 176 -14.34 -3.07 -7.36
N VAL A 177 -14.13 -1.99 -8.10
CA VAL A 177 -14.85 -0.74 -7.98
C VAL A 177 -15.53 -0.42 -9.30
N LYS A 178 -16.80 -0.03 -9.27
CA LYS A 178 -17.56 0.34 -10.45
C LYS A 178 -18.36 1.61 -10.24
N CYS A 179 -18.70 2.27 -11.34
CA CYS A 179 -19.74 3.29 -11.40
C CYS A 179 -21.02 2.67 -12.00
N ASN A 180 -22.17 2.85 -11.34
CA ASN A 180 -23.45 2.34 -11.87
C ASN A 180 -24.05 3.26 -12.95
N ILE A 181 -23.57 4.50 -13.04
CA ILE A 181 -24.00 5.51 -14.02
C ILE A 181 -23.20 5.33 -15.32
N HIS A 182 -21.89 5.18 -15.20
CA HIS A 182 -20.95 5.04 -16.31
C HIS A 182 -20.33 3.64 -16.29
N PRO A 183 -20.91 2.67 -17.00
CA PRO A 183 -20.55 1.25 -16.87
C PRO A 183 -19.12 0.91 -17.34
N TRP A 184 -18.45 1.83 -18.00
CA TRP A 184 -17.05 1.71 -18.38
C TRP A 184 -16.08 2.09 -17.26
N MET A 185 -16.53 2.87 -16.26
CA MET A 185 -15.68 3.25 -15.12
C MET A 185 -15.54 2.08 -14.17
N HIS A 186 -14.37 1.51 -14.12
CA HIS A 186 -13.96 0.46 -13.18
C HIS A 186 -12.53 0.69 -12.69
N GLY A 187 -12.19 0.08 -11.60
CA GLY A 187 -10.86 0.11 -11.00
C GLY A 187 -10.82 -0.86 -9.82
N TYR A 188 -9.73 -0.81 -9.06
CA TYR A 188 -9.53 -1.75 -7.96
C TYR A 188 -8.94 -1.08 -6.73
N PHE A 189 -9.39 -1.51 -5.56
CA PHE A 189 -8.66 -1.32 -4.32
C PHE A 189 -7.90 -2.60 -3.97
N VAL A 190 -6.67 -2.43 -3.52
CA VAL A 190 -5.83 -3.51 -3.01
C VAL A 190 -5.43 -3.14 -1.59
N VAL A 191 -5.96 -3.91 -0.64
CA VAL A 191 -5.77 -3.67 0.79
C VAL A 191 -4.84 -4.73 1.34
N VAL A 192 -3.68 -4.31 1.83
CA VAL A 192 -2.62 -5.19 2.32
C VAL A 192 -2.19 -4.86 3.74
N LYS A 193 -1.31 -5.64 4.31
CA LYS A 193 -0.65 -5.34 5.58
C LYS A 193 0.84 -5.17 5.34
N GLY A 194 1.33 -3.95 5.61
CA GLY A 194 2.75 -3.62 5.48
C GLY A 194 3.14 -3.07 4.11
N PRO A 195 4.44 -2.94 3.85
CA PRO A 195 4.93 -2.19 2.71
C PRO A 195 4.53 -2.81 1.37
N TYR A 196 4.17 -1.94 0.43
CA TYR A 196 3.77 -2.29 -0.92
C TYR A 196 4.31 -1.28 -1.94
N ALA A 197 4.18 -1.61 -3.21
CA ALA A 197 4.44 -0.72 -4.33
C ALA A 197 3.48 -1.00 -5.48
N ILE A 198 3.35 -0.03 -6.40
CA ILE A 198 2.65 -0.20 -7.68
C ILE A 198 3.65 0.10 -8.78
N THR A 199 3.64 -0.68 -9.85
CA THR A 199 4.55 -0.47 -10.98
C THR A 199 4.24 0.80 -11.74
N ASP A 200 5.31 1.49 -12.16
CA ASP A 200 5.26 2.65 -13.05
C ASP A 200 5.05 2.25 -14.53
N GLU A 201 5.10 3.24 -15.43
CA GLU A 201 4.97 3.06 -16.89
C GLU A 201 6.02 2.12 -17.51
N LYS A 202 7.15 1.91 -16.82
CA LYS A 202 8.24 1.03 -17.25
C LYS A 202 8.15 -0.36 -16.61
N GLY A 203 7.12 -0.59 -15.79
CA GLY A 203 7.00 -1.78 -14.98
C GLY A 203 7.95 -1.83 -13.79
N SER A 204 8.62 -0.73 -13.46
CA SER A 204 9.56 -0.67 -12.33
C SER A 204 8.83 -0.45 -11.02
N TYR A 205 9.35 -0.99 -9.92
CA TYR A 205 8.79 -0.79 -8.59
C TYR A 205 9.86 -0.76 -7.50
N THR A 206 9.53 -0.16 -6.37
CA THR A 206 10.33 -0.21 -5.14
C THR A 206 9.40 -0.31 -3.94
N ILE A 207 9.53 -1.39 -3.16
CA ILE A 207 8.93 -1.52 -1.84
C ILE A 207 9.95 -0.98 -0.84
N GLU A 208 9.66 0.16 -0.22
CA GLU A 208 10.52 0.82 0.76
C GLU A 208 10.26 0.30 2.18
N ASN A 209 11.17 0.60 3.11
CA ASN A 209 11.04 0.30 4.53
C ASN A 209 10.86 -1.19 4.85
N VAL A 210 11.64 -2.04 4.16
CA VAL A 210 11.64 -3.49 4.38
C VAL A 210 12.82 -3.86 5.26
N PRO A 211 12.60 -4.35 6.48
CA PRO A 211 13.68 -4.79 7.36
C PRO A 211 14.52 -5.93 6.74
N PRO A 212 15.76 -6.15 7.20
CA PRO A 212 16.51 -7.33 6.81
C PRO A 212 15.77 -8.62 7.17
N GLY A 213 15.59 -9.52 6.18
CA GLY A 213 14.81 -10.73 6.36
C GLY A 213 14.63 -11.53 5.07
N SER A 214 13.87 -12.60 5.17
CA SER A 214 13.47 -13.42 4.01
C SER A 214 11.96 -13.34 3.85
N TYR A 215 11.52 -12.98 2.66
CA TYR A 215 10.14 -12.62 2.36
C TYR A 215 9.61 -13.36 1.15
N THR A 216 8.29 -13.50 1.09
CA THR A 216 7.57 -13.82 -0.15
C THR A 216 6.91 -12.53 -0.64
N VAL A 217 7.28 -12.08 -1.83
CA VAL A 217 6.65 -10.96 -2.52
C VAL A 217 5.61 -11.51 -3.49
N THR A 218 4.41 -10.96 -3.42
CA THR A 218 3.32 -11.25 -4.36
C THR A 218 3.13 -10.08 -5.31
N ALA A 219 3.06 -10.36 -6.60
CA ALA A 219 2.68 -9.43 -7.65
C ALA A 219 1.26 -9.76 -8.09
N TRP A 220 0.34 -8.79 -8.03
CA TRP A 220 -1.04 -8.94 -8.51
C TRP A 220 -1.31 -7.99 -9.68
N GLN A 221 -1.90 -8.54 -10.74
CA GLN A 221 -2.38 -7.81 -11.91
C GLN A 221 -3.81 -8.27 -12.24
N GLU A 222 -4.72 -7.33 -12.53
CA GLU A 222 -6.15 -7.62 -12.65
C GLU A 222 -6.52 -8.67 -13.72
N GLU A 223 -5.84 -8.66 -14.86
CA GLU A 223 -6.11 -9.58 -15.97
C GLU A 223 -5.36 -10.91 -15.86
N TYR A 224 -4.14 -10.87 -15.28
CA TYR A 224 -3.23 -12.02 -15.26
C TYR A 224 -3.15 -12.73 -13.90
N GLY A 225 -3.80 -12.17 -12.86
CA GLY A 225 -3.81 -12.76 -11.52
C GLY A 225 -2.52 -12.51 -10.74
N THR A 226 -2.05 -13.51 -10.00
CA THR A 226 -0.94 -13.38 -9.07
C THR A 226 0.26 -14.24 -9.43
N GLN A 227 1.46 -13.72 -9.10
CA GLN A 227 2.72 -14.46 -9.07
C GLN A 227 3.44 -14.20 -7.76
N THR A 228 4.32 -15.09 -7.33
CA THR A 228 5.10 -14.94 -6.09
C THR A 228 6.58 -15.19 -6.32
N ALA A 229 7.42 -14.50 -5.56
CA ALA A 229 8.87 -14.73 -5.54
C ALA A 229 9.41 -14.64 -4.12
N LYS A 230 10.41 -15.47 -3.80
CA LYS A 230 11.16 -15.40 -2.54
C LYS A 230 12.29 -14.39 -2.68
N VAL A 231 12.43 -13.49 -1.70
CA VAL A 231 13.42 -12.42 -1.69
C VAL A 231 14.09 -12.36 -0.33
N THR A 232 15.41 -12.19 -0.32
CA THR A 232 16.16 -11.89 0.91
C THR A 232 16.64 -10.44 0.87
N VAL A 233 16.33 -9.69 1.91
CA VAL A 233 16.83 -8.33 2.14
C VAL A 233 17.93 -8.40 3.18
N ALA A 234 19.15 -7.99 2.82
CA ALA A 234 20.26 -7.87 3.75
C ALA A 234 20.36 -6.42 4.26
N ALA A 235 20.96 -6.24 5.44
CA ALA A 235 21.15 -4.90 6.01
C ALA A 235 21.89 -3.98 5.01
N GLY A 236 21.27 -2.85 4.68
CA GLY A 236 21.82 -1.84 3.77
C GLY A 236 21.94 -2.26 2.30
N LYS A 237 21.32 -3.38 1.90
CA LYS A 237 21.29 -3.84 0.51
C LYS A 237 19.86 -4.12 0.06
N PRO A 238 19.45 -3.68 -1.14
CA PRO A 238 18.13 -4.00 -1.67
C PRO A 238 18.04 -5.51 -1.97
N GLY A 239 16.87 -6.08 -1.69
CA GLY A 239 16.43 -7.33 -2.30
C GLY A 239 15.97 -7.07 -3.73
N THR A 240 15.96 -8.09 -4.59
CA THR A 240 15.48 -7.94 -5.97
C THR A 240 14.52 -9.08 -6.31
N ALA A 241 13.39 -8.73 -6.94
CA ALA A 241 12.45 -9.67 -7.51
C ALA A 241 11.88 -9.13 -8.83
N ASP A 242 12.06 -9.85 -9.91
CA ASP A 242 11.46 -9.56 -11.20
C ASP A 242 10.32 -10.55 -11.48
N PHE A 243 9.27 -10.06 -12.16
CA PHE A 243 8.10 -10.86 -12.51
C PHE A 243 7.85 -10.77 -14.01
N THR A 244 7.34 -11.86 -14.58
CA THR A 244 6.98 -11.89 -16.00
C THR A 244 5.63 -12.58 -16.15
N PHE A 245 4.61 -11.81 -16.52
CA PHE A 245 3.30 -12.31 -16.88
C PHE A 245 3.29 -12.69 -18.37
N LYS A 246 2.54 -13.71 -18.73
CA LYS A 246 2.38 -14.12 -20.14
C LYS A 246 1.10 -13.54 -20.70
N ALA A 247 1.21 -12.92 -21.86
CA ALA A 247 0.02 -12.51 -22.63
C ALA A 247 -0.86 -13.73 -22.92
N LYS A 248 -2.18 -13.53 -22.79
CA LYS A 248 -3.19 -14.56 -23.11
C LYS A 248 -3.46 -14.62 -24.60
#